data_74a65f1be638888b756ca6a9be1ea8c6
#
_entry.id   74a65f1be638888b756ca6a9be1ea8c6
#
_cell.length_a   1.000
_cell.length_b   1.000
_cell.length_c   1.000
_cell.angle_alpha   90.00
_cell.angle_beta   90.00
_cell.angle_gamma   90.00
#
_symmetry.space_group_name_H-M   'P 1'
#
loop_
_entity.id
_entity.type
_entity.pdbx_description
1 polymer ?
#
loop_
_entity_poly.entity_id
_entity_poly.type
_entity_poly.pdbx_seq_one_letter_code
_entity_poly.pdbx_strand_id
1 'polypeptide(L)'
;MEHIKSIINNEIKKKENLIKTVFKFLDETLEGYYPGEMTAICGCQNSGKTAFVITQLNNIAVDQHIPTLFVINSMTERNFLSSMIACYCSIKTKNIHSVLDSDSHRDTVKEYLEKLGDAPLYVEKADWFEDEDYFESLEKVIIEKDIKIVFFDEVIHTQSLNESFFVSQTKILAMKLNIPVVTICCISHDEFGVDALTFPDLSKYVEIHGHDVAINLVNYEHNNVYQDEEGRNLHNMIGIIILKHKGSTEKKKCLLPLESMYIKNYTCGKTHI
;
A
#
# COMPACT_ATOMS: atom_id res chain seq x y z
N MET A 1 32.71 -9.81 -5.80
CA MET A 1 32.24 -10.67 -6.92
C MET A 1 31.55 -11.88 -6.29
N GLU A 2 30.27 -12.09 -6.58
CA GLU A 2 29.46 -13.17 -5.99
C GLU A 2 29.31 -14.33 -7.00
N HIS A 3 29.33 -15.55 -6.48
CA HIS A 3 29.21 -16.76 -7.34
C HIS A 3 27.73 -16.95 -7.70
N ILE A 4 27.39 -17.31 -8.96
CA ILE A 4 26.02 -17.49 -9.45
C ILE A 4 25.18 -18.43 -8.59
N LYS A 5 25.79 -19.48 -8.02
CA LYS A 5 25.10 -20.40 -7.08
C LYS A 5 24.59 -19.70 -5.83
N SER A 6 25.34 -18.70 -5.31
CA SER A 6 24.90 -17.88 -4.17
C SER A 6 23.69 -17.03 -4.56
N ILE A 7 23.72 -16.42 -5.73
CA ILE A 7 22.59 -15.63 -6.24
C ILE A 7 21.33 -16.51 -6.38
N ILE A 8 21.45 -17.71 -6.96
CA ILE A 8 20.33 -18.64 -7.09
C ILE A 8 19.75 -19.03 -5.72
N ASN A 9 20.62 -19.35 -4.75
CA ASN A 9 20.18 -19.73 -3.41
C ASN A 9 19.49 -18.53 -2.69
N ASN A 10 19.99 -17.31 -2.90
CA ASN A 10 19.37 -16.11 -2.34
C ASN A 10 17.99 -15.86 -2.94
N GLU A 11 17.81 -16.02 -4.25
CA GLU A 11 16.51 -15.87 -4.89
C GLU A 11 15.50 -16.94 -4.44
N ILE A 12 15.92 -18.17 -4.21
CA ILE A 12 15.06 -19.23 -3.64
C ILE A 12 14.61 -18.83 -2.23
N LYS A 13 15.52 -18.35 -1.37
CA LYS A 13 15.20 -17.89 -0.03
C LYS A 13 14.27 -16.67 -0.02
N LYS A 14 14.42 -15.76 -0.97
CA LYS A 14 13.50 -14.62 -1.13
C LYS A 14 12.07 -15.10 -1.39
N LYS A 15 11.89 -16.12 -2.22
CA LYS A 15 10.58 -16.71 -2.50
C LYS A 15 9.92 -17.34 -1.26
N GLU A 16 10.70 -17.87 -0.34
CA GLU A 16 10.21 -18.42 0.92
C GLU A 16 9.78 -17.34 1.92
N ASN A 17 10.29 -16.12 1.78
CA ASN A 17 10.07 -14.98 2.68
C ASN A 17 9.13 -13.92 2.11
N LEU A 18 8.28 -14.28 1.16
CA LEU A 18 7.30 -13.36 0.58
C LEU A 18 6.23 -12.97 1.61
N ILE A 19 5.93 -11.67 1.66
CA ILE A 19 4.84 -11.14 2.47
C ILE A 19 3.61 -11.00 1.60
N LYS A 20 2.52 -11.68 1.97
CA LYS A 20 1.26 -11.64 1.23
C LYS A 20 0.57 -10.30 1.37
N THR A 21 -0.05 -9.83 0.27
CA THR A 21 -0.74 -8.55 0.22
C THR A 21 -2.12 -8.58 0.87
N VAL A 22 -2.63 -9.79 1.20
CA VAL A 22 -4.00 -10.07 1.63
C VAL A 22 -5.06 -10.00 0.51
N PHE A 23 -4.71 -9.41 -0.61
CA PHE A 23 -5.61 -9.37 -1.77
C PHE A 23 -5.30 -10.56 -2.70
N LYS A 24 -6.21 -11.52 -2.75
CA LYS A 24 -6.01 -12.75 -3.53
C LYS A 24 -5.56 -12.49 -4.98
N PHE A 25 -6.18 -11.51 -5.65
CA PHE A 25 -5.81 -11.13 -7.01
C PHE A 25 -4.34 -10.71 -7.13
N LEU A 26 -3.85 -9.89 -6.18
CA LEU A 26 -2.46 -9.46 -6.16
C LEU A 26 -1.52 -10.62 -5.84
N ASP A 27 -1.89 -11.44 -4.86
CA ASP A 27 -1.07 -12.58 -4.45
C ASP A 27 -1.00 -13.67 -5.54
N GLU A 28 -2.05 -13.87 -6.33
CA GLU A 28 -2.04 -14.77 -7.49
C GLU A 28 -1.21 -14.19 -8.65
N THR A 29 -1.12 -12.87 -8.78
CA THR A 29 -0.40 -12.23 -9.90
C THR A 29 1.03 -11.88 -9.55
N LEU A 30 1.27 -11.34 -8.36
CA LEU A 30 2.56 -10.82 -7.90
C LEU A 30 3.30 -11.80 -6.99
N GLU A 31 2.63 -12.85 -6.51
CA GLU A 31 3.10 -13.78 -5.47
C GLU A 31 3.27 -13.12 -4.07
N GLY A 32 3.08 -11.82 -3.92
CA GLY A 32 3.28 -11.03 -2.71
C GLY A 32 4.35 -9.95 -2.87
N TYR A 33 4.77 -9.36 -1.75
CA TYR A 33 5.87 -8.41 -1.69
C TYR A 33 7.22 -9.11 -1.62
N TYR A 34 8.11 -8.82 -2.56
CA TYR A 34 9.44 -9.43 -2.65
C TYR A 34 10.47 -8.63 -1.84
N PRO A 35 11.32 -9.31 -1.06
CA PRO A 35 12.47 -8.68 -0.41
C PRO A 35 13.41 -8.02 -1.44
N GLY A 36 13.77 -6.77 -1.16
CA GLY A 36 14.64 -5.96 -2.03
C GLY A 36 13.92 -5.26 -3.18
N GLU A 37 12.59 -5.43 -3.31
CA GLU A 37 11.78 -4.76 -4.33
C GLU A 37 10.97 -3.59 -3.74
N MET A 38 10.68 -2.63 -4.62
CA MET A 38 9.80 -1.50 -4.33
C MET A 38 8.49 -1.63 -5.09
N THR A 39 7.38 -1.43 -4.36
CA THR A 39 6.03 -1.39 -4.92
C THR A 39 5.43 0.01 -4.78
N ALA A 40 5.01 0.62 -5.89
CA ALA A 40 4.21 1.84 -5.88
C ALA A 40 2.71 1.52 -5.83
N ILE A 41 1.99 2.12 -4.89
CA ILE A 41 0.53 2.15 -4.86
C ILE A 41 0.09 3.53 -5.29
N CYS A 42 -0.34 3.64 -6.53
CA CYS A 42 -0.68 4.88 -7.20
C CYS A 42 -2.19 5.12 -7.21
N GLY A 43 -2.59 6.35 -7.45
CA GLY A 43 -3.98 6.73 -7.68
C GLY A 43 -4.23 8.19 -7.40
N CYS A 44 -5.28 8.74 -7.98
CA CYS A 44 -5.70 10.12 -7.73
C CYS A 44 -6.14 10.31 -6.28
N GLN A 45 -6.34 11.54 -5.88
CA GLN A 45 -6.95 11.85 -4.58
C GLN A 45 -8.29 11.10 -4.43
N ASN A 46 -8.58 10.58 -3.25
CA ASN A 46 -9.78 9.78 -2.95
C ASN A 46 -9.93 8.47 -3.74
N SER A 47 -8.87 7.95 -4.35
CA SER A 47 -8.90 6.65 -5.04
C SER A 47 -8.91 5.44 -4.09
N GLY A 48 -8.76 5.65 -2.77
CA GLY A 48 -8.76 4.58 -1.76
C GLY A 48 -7.38 4.07 -1.37
N LYS A 49 -6.29 4.72 -1.77
CA LYS A 49 -4.89 4.32 -1.45
C LYS A 49 -4.68 4.05 0.04
N THR A 50 -5.04 5.01 0.87
CA THR A 50 -4.90 4.89 2.32
C THR A 50 -5.71 3.72 2.88
N ALA A 51 -6.98 3.56 2.46
CA ALA A 51 -7.82 2.44 2.89
C ALA A 51 -7.22 1.09 2.48
N PHE A 52 -6.65 1.02 1.28
CA PHE A 52 -5.97 -0.17 0.77
C PHE A 52 -4.74 -0.54 1.62
N VAL A 53 -3.92 0.44 1.98
CA VAL A 53 -2.73 0.20 2.83
C VAL A 53 -3.13 -0.12 4.27
N ILE A 54 -4.10 0.57 4.85
CA ILE A 54 -4.62 0.28 6.20
C ILE A 54 -5.14 -1.17 6.30
N THR A 55 -5.83 -1.66 5.25
CA THR A 55 -6.26 -3.06 5.19
C THR A 55 -5.06 -4.02 5.26
N GLN A 56 -3.98 -3.70 4.56
CA GLN A 56 -2.76 -4.51 4.58
C GLN A 56 -2.02 -4.42 5.91
N LEU A 57 -1.91 -3.24 6.51
CA LEU A 57 -1.27 -3.07 7.82
C LEU A 57 -2.00 -3.89 8.90
N ASN A 58 -3.35 -3.88 8.91
CA ASN A 58 -4.12 -4.72 9.81
C ASN A 58 -3.81 -6.21 9.60
N ASN A 59 -3.74 -6.67 8.37
CA ASN A 59 -3.47 -8.08 8.12
C ASN A 59 -2.01 -8.46 8.38
N ILE A 60 -1.06 -7.67 7.88
CA ILE A 60 0.38 -8.00 7.95
C ILE A 60 0.89 -7.86 9.39
N ALA A 61 0.65 -6.71 10.02
CA ALA A 61 1.19 -6.45 11.35
C ALA A 61 0.33 -7.01 12.47
N VAL A 62 -1.02 -6.87 12.41
CA VAL A 62 -1.90 -7.26 13.51
C VAL A 62 -2.23 -8.75 13.46
N ASP A 63 -2.66 -9.26 12.29
CA ASP A 63 -3.11 -10.65 12.20
C ASP A 63 -1.95 -11.64 12.01
N GLN A 64 -0.94 -11.30 11.19
CA GLN A 64 0.21 -12.18 10.92
C GLN A 64 1.41 -11.92 11.83
N HIS A 65 1.39 -10.89 12.68
CA HIS A 65 2.49 -10.48 13.56
C HIS A 65 3.84 -10.29 12.82
N ILE A 66 3.81 -9.75 11.59
CA ILE A 66 5.01 -9.43 10.83
C ILE A 66 5.48 -8.01 11.22
N PRO A 67 6.72 -7.83 11.70
CA PRO A 67 7.26 -6.51 12.03
C PRO A 67 7.19 -5.55 10.87
N THR A 68 6.38 -4.52 11.02
CA THR A 68 6.03 -3.56 9.97
C THR A 68 6.31 -2.14 10.44
N LEU A 69 6.93 -1.34 9.59
CA LEU A 69 7.09 0.09 9.80
C LEU A 69 6.17 0.85 8.85
N PHE A 70 5.39 1.78 9.37
CA PHE A 70 4.58 2.72 8.61
C PHE A 70 5.04 4.15 8.86
N VAL A 71 5.57 4.78 7.82
CA VAL A 71 6.06 6.16 7.88
C VAL A 71 4.93 7.10 7.44
N ILE A 72 4.43 7.90 8.37
CA ILE A 72 3.30 8.82 8.15
C ILE A 72 3.83 10.16 7.62
N ASN A 73 3.26 10.63 6.51
CA ASN A 73 3.53 11.96 5.96
C ASN A 73 2.26 12.83 5.90
N SER A 74 1.18 12.31 5.33
CA SER A 74 0.00 13.12 4.99
C SER A 74 -1.11 13.09 6.04
N MET A 75 -1.00 12.25 7.08
CA MET A 75 -2.04 12.11 8.11
C MET A 75 -1.50 12.28 9.53
N THR A 76 -2.38 12.56 10.47
CA THR A 76 -2.05 12.57 11.90
C THR A 76 -2.12 11.16 12.48
N GLU A 77 -1.35 10.90 13.55
CA GLU A 77 -1.40 9.62 14.30
C GLU A 77 -2.83 9.28 14.75
N ARG A 78 -3.60 10.30 15.16
CA ARG A 78 -5.01 10.13 15.52
C ARG A 78 -5.85 9.62 14.35
N ASN A 79 -5.67 10.19 13.16
CA ASN A 79 -6.41 9.78 11.96
C ASN A 79 -5.97 8.38 11.52
N PHE A 80 -4.68 8.08 11.65
CA PHE A 80 -4.16 6.73 11.40
C PHE A 80 -4.82 5.70 12.32
N LEU A 81 -4.77 5.90 13.63
CA LEU A 81 -5.39 5.01 14.61
C LEU A 81 -6.90 4.84 14.36
N SER A 82 -7.59 5.94 14.06
CA SER A 82 -9.02 5.91 13.72
C SER A 82 -9.30 5.08 12.47
N SER A 83 -8.43 5.16 11.46
CA SER A 83 -8.56 4.38 10.23
C SER A 83 -8.28 2.89 10.47
N MET A 84 -7.29 2.56 11.31
CA MET A 84 -7.00 1.18 11.70
C MET A 84 -8.20 0.53 12.40
N ILE A 85 -8.79 1.21 13.39
CA ILE A 85 -9.99 0.74 14.12
C ILE A 85 -11.18 0.61 13.15
N ALA A 86 -11.44 1.63 12.34
CA ALA A 86 -12.55 1.64 11.39
C ALA A 86 -12.49 0.46 10.43
N CYS A 87 -11.29 0.20 9.88
CA CYS A 87 -11.04 -0.90 8.96
C CYS A 87 -11.28 -2.25 9.63
N TYR A 88 -10.63 -2.50 10.75
CA TYR A 88 -10.70 -3.81 11.43
C TYR A 88 -12.10 -4.12 11.97
N CYS A 89 -12.70 -3.16 12.66
CA CYS A 89 -14.02 -3.32 13.28
C CYS A 89 -15.21 -3.12 12.31
N SER A 90 -14.94 -2.80 11.03
CA SER A 90 -15.98 -2.50 10.01
C SER A 90 -16.91 -1.35 10.43
N ILE A 91 -16.35 -0.30 11.01
CA ILE A 91 -17.06 0.87 11.53
C ILE A 91 -16.74 2.09 10.65
N LYS A 92 -17.72 2.94 10.38
CA LYS A 92 -17.45 4.21 9.67
C LYS A 92 -16.59 5.14 10.52
N THR A 93 -15.51 5.69 9.97
CA THR A 93 -14.55 6.53 10.68
C THR A 93 -15.21 7.68 11.45
N LYS A 94 -16.24 8.31 10.86
CA LYS A 94 -17.02 9.37 11.49
C LYS A 94 -17.78 8.94 12.76
N ASN A 95 -17.98 7.64 12.93
CA ASN A 95 -18.73 7.07 14.05
C ASN A 95 -17.81 6.58 15.18
N ILE A 96 -16.48 6.63 15.02
CA ILE A 96 -15.55 6.05 16.01
C ILE A 96 -15.78 6.63 17.41
N HIS A 97 -15.95 7.94 17.54
CA HIS A 97 -16.21 8.57 18.84
C HIS A 97 -17.54 8.11 19.45
N SER A 98 -18.61 8.03 18.65
CA SER A 98 -19.92 7.56 19.13
C SER A 98 -19.93 6.05 19.40
N VAL A 99 -19.08 5.28 18.77
CA VAL A 99 -18.94 3.83 18.96
C VAL A 99 -18.21 3.51 20.27
N LEU A 100 -17.20 4.30 20.63
CA LEU A 100 -16.53 4.18 21.92
C LEU A 100 -17.49 4.46 23.11
N ASP A 101 -18.54 5.23 22.86
CA ASP A 101 -19.58 5.56 23.83
C ASP A 101 -20.79 4.60 23.79
N SER A 102 -20.87 3.73 22.75
CA SER A 102 -21.99 2.78 22.58
C SER A 102 -21.60 1.35 22.98
N ASP A 103 -22.48 0.66 23.71
CA ASP A 103 -22.21 -0.71 24.19
C ASP A 103 -22.08 -1.74 23.06
N SER A 104 -22.68 -1.49 21.88
CA SER A 104 -22.78 -2.50 20.81
C SER A 104 -21.46 -2.83 20.10
N HIS A 105 -20.47 -1.94 20.09
CA HIS A 105 -19.16 -2.16 19.42
C HIS A 105 -17.98 -2.05 20.38
N ARG A 106 -18.25 -1.69 21.62
CA ARG A 106 -17.22 -1.41 22.64
C ARG A 106 -16.30 -2.60 22.87
N ASP A 107 -16.86 -3.79 22.99
CA ASP A 107 -16.07 -5.00 23.24
C ASP A 107 -15.20 -5.37 22.04
N THR A 108 -15.72 -5.27 20.82
CA THR A 108 -14.95 -5.51 19.58
C THR A 108 -13.80 -4.51 19.41
N VAL A 109 -14.05 -3.23 19.69
CA VAL A 109 -13.01 -2.20 19.62
C VAL A 109 -11.96 -2.43 20.70
N LYS A 110 -12.38 -2.79 21.92
CA LYS A 110 -11.45 -3.09 23.01
C LYS A 110 -10.57 -4.28 22.70
N GLU A 111 -11.14 -5.37 22.22
CA GLU A 111 -10.38 -6.56 21.78
C GLU A 111 -9.37 -6.22 20.68
N TYR A 112 -9.80 -5.40 19.71
CA TYR A 112 -8.90 -4.96 18.66
C TYR A 112 -7.76 -4.09 19.18
N LEU A 113 -8.04 -3.16 20.10
CA LEU A 113 -6.99 -2.29 20.68
C LEU A 113 -5.96 -3.10 21.47
N GLU A 114 -6.37 -4.17 22.14
CA GLU A 114 -5.44 -5.11 22.79
C GLU A 114 -4.56 -5.80 21.75
N LYS A 115 -5.14 -6.35 20.67
CA LYS A 115 -4.38 -6.95 19.56
C LYS A 115 -3.43 -5.97 18.89
N LEU A 116 -3.89 -4.73 18.64
CA LEU A 116 -3.08 -3.70 18.02
C LEU A 116 -1.91 -3.27 18.93
N GLY A 117 -2.14 -3.22 20.25
CA GLY A 117 -1.12 -2.90 21.22
C GLY A 117 0.02 -3.94 21.29
N ASP A 118 -0.31 -5.20 21.01
CA ASP A 118 0.66 -6.32 20.98
C ASP A 118 1.28 -6.53 19.59
N ALA A 119 0.74 -5.86 18.56
CA ALA A 119 1.21 -6.01 17.19
C ALA A 119 2.59 -5.34 16.97
N PRO A 120 3.51 -5.96 16.22
CA PRO A 120 4.79 -5.37 15.87
C PRO A 120 4.65 -4.31 14.76
N LEU A 121 3.77 -3.34 14.98
CA LEU A 121 3.51 -2.21 14.09
C LEU A 121 4.17 -0.96 14.67
N TYR A 122 5.16 -0.46 13.98
CA TYR A 122 5.88 0.76 14.31
C TYR A 122 5.42 1.89 13.42
N VAL A 123 5.26 3.07 13.98
CA VAL A 123 4.81 4.26 13.26
C VAL A 123 5.83 5.37 13.47
N GLU A 124 6.27 5.97 12.39
CA GLU A 124 7.23 7.07 12.40
C GLU A 124 6.68 8.26 11.61
N LYS A 125 7.03 9.47 12.03
CA LYS A 125 6.72 10.68 11.29
C LYS A 125 7.79 10.93 10.23
N ALA A 126 7.36 11.25 9.02
CA ALA A 126 8.28 11.54 7.94
C ALA A 126 8.96 12.91 8.15
N ASP A 127 10.29 12.91 8.10
CA ASP A 127 11.10 14.14 8.21
C ASP A 127 12.17 14.20 7.10
N TRP A 128 12.03 13.40 6.04
CA TRP A 128 13.06 13.27 4.99
C TRP A 128 13.35 14.56 4.21
N PHE A 129 12.50 15.59 4.33
CA PHE A 129 12.73 16.87 3.67
C PHE A 129 13.63 17.80 4.48
N GLU A 130 13.76 17.57 5.79
CA GLU A 130 14.46 18.45 6.72
C GLU A 130 15.75 17.82 7.30
N ASP A 131 15.89 16.49 7.21
CA ASP A 131 17.00 15.74 7.79
C ASP A 131 17.79 14.98 6.70
N GLU A 132 19.02 15.43 6.43
CA GLU A 132 19.93 14.78 5.47
C GLU A 132 20.29 13.34 5.90
N ASP A 133 20.29 13.06 7.21
CA ASP A 133 20.64 11.76 7.79
C ASP A 133 19.42 10.86 8.01
N TYR A 134 18.23 11.27 7.54
CA TYR A 134 16.98 10.55 7.77
C TYR A 134 17.06 9.07 7.38
N PHE A 135 17.54 8.74 6.19
CA PHE A 135 17.62 7.36 5.72
C PHE A 135 18.63 6.51 6.51
N GLU A 136 19.71 7.10 7.03
CA GLU A 136 20.63 6.39 7.91
C GLU A 136 20.00 6.10 9.27
N SER A 137 19.23 7.04 9.79
CA SER A 137 18.49 6.87 11.04
C SER A 137 17.39 5.81 10.88
N LEU A 138 16.65 5.85 9.77
CA LEU A 138 15.63 4.87 9.44
C LEU A 138 16.21 3.45 9.30
N GLU A 139 17.38 3.31 8.66
CA GLU A 139 18.08 2.03 8.55
C GLU A 139 18.39 1.42 9.93
N LYS A 140 18.85 2.23 10.88
CA LYS A 140 19.12 1.78 12.24
C LYS A 140 17.87 1.27 12.94
N VAL A 141 16.74 2.00 12.79
CA VAL A 141 15.44 1.59 13.35
C VAL A 141 14.96 0.28 12.72
N ILE A 142 15.08 0.14 11.41
CA ILE A 142 14.68 -1.08 10.70
C ILE A 142 15.47 -2.30 11.21
N ILE A 143 16.78 -2.15 11.40
CA ILE A 143 17.63 -3.22 11.90
C ILE A 143 17.31 -3.52 13.37
N GLU A 144 17.21 -2.50 14.22
CA GLU A 144 16.96 -2.65 15.67
C GLU A 144 15.62 -3.34 15.96
N LYS A 145 14.57 -2.98 15.22
CA LYS A 145 13.21 -3.51 15.39
C LYS A 145 12.94 -4.75 14.54
N ASP A 146 13.95 -5.26 13.81
CA ASP A 146 13.83 -6.41 12.90
C ASP A 146 12.67 -6.27 11.89
N ILE A 147 12.45 -5.04 11.36
CA ILE A 147 11.37 -4.73 10.44
C ILE A 147 11.49 -5.58 9.17
N LYS A 148 10.36 -6.14 8.74
CA LYS A 148 10.28 -7.01 7.56
C LYS A 148 9.67 -6.34 6.34
N ILE A 149 8.92 -5.26 6.53
CA ILE A 149 8.31 -4.47 5.45
C ILE A 149 8.15 -3.01 5.90
N VAL A 150 8.38 -2.08 4.99
CA VAL A 150 8.18 -0.64 5.23
C VAL A 150 7.13 -0.11 4.27
N PHE A 151 6.19 0.67 4.81
CA PHE A 151 5.23 1.46 4.04
C PHE A 151 5.50 2.93 4.24
N PHE A 152 5.61 3.70 3.16
CA PHE A 152 5.68 5.16 3.19
C PHE A 152 4.33 5.73 2.77
N ASP A 153 3.68 6.48 3.69
CA ASP A 153 2.48 7.27 3.38
C ASP A 153 2.84 8.38 2.39
N GLU A 154 1.86 8.75 1.63
CA GLU A 154 1.86 9.62 0.47
C GLU A 154 3.14 10.42 0.21
N VAL A 155 3.92 9.96 -0.74
CA VAL A 155 5.00 10.74 -1.35
C VAL A 155 4.34 11.73 -2.29
N ILE A 156 4.41 13.04 -1.96
CA ILE A 156 3.77 14.10 -2.73
C ILE A 156 4.56 14.30 -4.03
N HIS A 157 3.87 14.21 -5.16
CA HIS A 157 4.45 14.47 -6.47
C HIS A 157 4.57 15.98 -6.72
N THR A 158 5.74 16.49 -6.43
CA THR A 158 6.21 17.73 -7.03
C THR A 158 7.40 17.34 -7.90
N GLN A 159 7.47 17.68 -9.17
CA GLN A 159 8.60 17.37 -10.06
C GLN A 159 9.93 17.98 -9.55
N SER A 160 10.25 17.71 -8.29
CA SER A 160 11.40 18.28 -7.58
C SER A 160 12.56 17.29 -7.56
N LEU A 161 13.79 17.81 -7.50
CA LEU A 161 15.01 17.00 -7.32
C LEU A 161 14.94 16.10 -6.08
N ASN A 162 14.15 16.50 -5.07
CA ASN A 162 13.99 15.76 -3.81
C ASN A 162 13.26 14.42 -4.00
N GLU A 163 12.35 14.31 -4.97
CA GLU A 163 11.63 13.05 -5.24
C GLU A 163 12.54 12.00 -5.85
N SER A 164 13.35 12.36 -6.83
CA SER A 164 14.32 11.43 -7.41
C SER A 164 15.31 10.94 -6.35
N PHE A 165 15.69 11.81 -5.42
CA PHE A 165 16.52 11.45 -4.27
C PHE A 165 15.80 10.47 -3.36
N PHE A 166 14.56 10.77 -2.94
CA PHE A 166 13.75 9.88 -2.09
C PHE A 166 13.61 8.49 -2.71
N VAL A 167 13.18 8.39 -3.97
CA VAL A 167 13.03 7.11 -4.68
C VAL A 167 14.34 6.33 -4.72
N SER A 168 15.46 7.01 -4.99
CA SER A 168 16.78 6.40 -5.05
C SER A 168 17.21 5.87 -3.67
N GLN A 169 17.07 6.66 -2.61
CA GLN A 169 17.42 6.26 -1.25
C GLN A 169 16.53 5.11 -0.75
N THR A 170 15.25 5.18 -1.03
CA THR A 170 14.29 4.12 -0.68
C THR A 170 14.63 2.81 -1.42
N LYS A 171 15.02 2.88 -2.68
CA LYS A 171 15.48 1.71 -3.45
C LYS A 171 16.77 1.11 -2.88
N ILE A 172 17.73 1.95 -2.53
CA ILE A 172 18.98 1.53 -1.88
C ILE A 172 18.66 0.83 -0.57
N LEU A 173 17.77 1.40 0.26
CA LEU A 173 17.33 0.83 1.53
C LEU A 173 16.72 -0.56 1.34
N ALA A 174 15.76 -0.70 0.42
CA ALA A 174 15.11 -1.97 0.09
C ALA A 174 16.12 -3.05 -0.29
N MET A 175 17.05 -2.72 -1.20
CA MET A 175 18.07 -3.66 -1.69
C MET A 175 19.10 -4.02 -0.61
N LYS A 176 19.59 -3.01 0.15
CA LYS A 176 20.61 -3.19 1.18
C LYS A 176 20.12 -4.06 2.32
N LEU A 177 18.91 -3.81 2.80
CA LEU A 177 18.32 -4.55 3.92
C LEU A 177 17.55 -5.80 3.46
N ASN A 178 17.41 -5.99 2.15
CA ASN A 178 16.66 -7.10 1.55
C ASN A 178 15.25 -7.25 2.13
N ILE A 179 14.53 -6.13 2.21
CA ILE A 179 13.13 -6.05 2.66
C ILE A 179 12.26 -5.41 1.57
N PRO A 180 10.98 -5.74 1.46
CA PRO A 180 10.08 -5.02 0.59
C PRO A 180 9.77 -3.62 1.12
N VAL A 181 9.67 -2.67 0.20
CA VAL A 181 9.24 -1.31 0.49
C VAL A 181 8.04 -0.94 -0.38
N VAL A 182 7.02 -0.38 0.24
CA VAL A 182 5.78 0.05 -0.41
C VAL A 182 5.64 1.54 -0.27
N THR A 183 5.46 2.26 -1.38
CA THR A 183 5.24 3.70 -1.39
C THR A 183 3.83 4.04 -1.86
N ILE A 184 3.17 4.97 -1.21
CA ILE A 184 1.87 5.49 -1.65
C ILE A 184 2.13 6.74 -2.48
N CYS A 185 1.67 6.74 -3.73
CA CYS A 185 1.91 7.80 -4.69
C CYS A 185 0.59 8.47 -5.10
N CYS A 186 0.43 9.77 -4.83
CA CYS A 186 -0.70 10.53 -5.32
C CYS A 186 -0.44 11.02 -6.75
N ILE A 187 -1.39 10.83 -7.63
CA ILE A 187 -1.30 11.20 -9.03
C ILE A 187 -2.30 12.32 -9.31
N SER A 188 -1.86 13.38 -10.03
CA SER A 188 -2.73 14.49 -10.37
C SER A 188 -3.78 14.10 -11.42
N HIS A 189 -5.02 14.56 -11.21
CA HIS A 189 -6.12 14.35 -12.16
C HIS A 189 -5.87 14.98 -13.53
N ASP A 190 -5.19 16.12 -13.56
CA ASP A 190 -4.95 16.91 -14.78
C ASP A 190 -3.98 16.20 -15.75
N GLU A 191 -3.21 15.25 -15.25
CA GLU A 191 -2.20 14.54 -16.02
C GLU A 191 -2.72 13.23 -16.65
N PHE A 192 -3.87 12.71 -16.19
CA PHE A 192 -4.39 11.41 -16.66
C PHE A 192 -5.51 11.49 -17.69
N GLY A 193 -6.10 12.67 -17.93
CA GLY A 193 -7.30 12.77 -18.75
C GLY A 193 -8.50 12.06 -18.11
N VAL A 194 -9.70 12.41 -18.57
CA VAL A 194 -10.99 12.04 -17.95
C VAL A 194 -11.35 10.55 -18.10
N ASP A 195 -10.57 9.76 -18.84
CA ASP A 195 -10.84 8.33 -19.03
C ASP A 195 -10.31 7.47 -17.88
N ALA A 196 -11.04 7.49 -16.76
CA ALA A 196 -10.81 6.61 -15.60
C ALA A 196 -10.89 5.10 -15.97
N LEU A 197 -11.36 4.77 -17.16
CA LEU A 197 -11.43 3.39 -17.69
C LEU A 197 -10.19 3.00 -18.48
N THR A 198 -9.42 3.99 -18.98
CA THR A 198 -8.19 3.71 -19.69
C THR A 198 -7.04 3.54 -18.72
N PHE A 199 -6.10 2.66 -19.09
CA PHE A 199 -4.86 2.52 -18.34
C PHE A 199 -4.05 3.82 -18.46
N PRO A 200 -3.75 4.52 -17.35
CA PRO A 200 -2.98 5.74 -17.41
C PRO A 200 -1.61 5.48 -18.04
N ASP A 201 -1.14 6.41 -18.87
CA ASP A 201 0.22 6.38 -19.37
C ASP A 201 1.18 6.85 -18.26
N LEU A 202 1.70 5.88 -17.51
CA LEU A 202 2.63 6.15 -16.41
C LEU A 202 4.07 6.46 -16.89
N SER A 203 4.34 6.44 -18.18
CA SER A 203 5.67 6.78 -18.71
C SER A 203 6.10 8.22 -18.36
N LYS A 204 5.13 9.06 -18.02
CA LYS A 204 5.34 10.44 -17.58
C LYS A 204 5.79 10.57 -16.12
N TYR A 205 5.66 9.49 -15.32
CA TYR A 205 6.00 9.53 -13.89
C TYR A 205 7.35 8.89 -13.66
N VAL A 206 8.35 9.73 -13.49
CA VAL A 206 9.74 9.30 -13.22
C VAL A 206 9.81 8.42 -11.97
N GLU A 207 8.99 8.69 -10.97
CA GLU A 207 8.96 7.99 -9.70
C GLU A 207 8.58 6.51 -9.85
N ILE A 208 7.68 6.20 -10.77
CA ILE A 208 7.29 4.81 -11.04
C ILE A 208 8.44 4.05 -11.74
N HIS A 209 9.34 4.74 -12.42
CA HIS A 209 10.49 4.10 -13.05
C HIS A 209 11.46 3.47 -12.05
N GLY A 210 11.55 3.99 -10.84
CA GLY A 210 12.36 3.41 -9.76
C GLY A 210 11.76 2.17 -9.11
N HIS A 211 10.44 1.92 -9.28
CA HIS A 211 9.73 0.81 -8.67
C HIS A 211 9.77 -0.45 -9.53
N ASP A 212 9.77 -1.62 -8.88
CA ASP A 212 9.73 -2.93 -9.54
C ASP A 212 8.28 -3.31 -9.89
N VAL A 213 7.34 -2.91 -9.02
CA VAL A 213 5.91 -3.13 -9.17
C VAL A 213 5.17 -1.79 -9.07
N ALA A 214 4.15 -1.60 -9.91
CA ALA A 214 3.25 -0.46 -9.84
C ALA A 214 1.79 -0.91 -9.91
N ILE A 215 1.00 -0.49 -8.92
CA ILE A 215 -0.41 -0.79 -8.77
C ILE A 215 -1.17 0.53 -8.78
N ASN A 216 -2.15 0.68 -9.66
CA ASN A 216 -3.03 1.84 -9.67
C ASN A 216 -4.40 1.52 -9.08
N LEU A 217 -4.88 2.39 -8.21
CA LEU A 217 -6.20 2.30 -7.61
C LEU A 217 -7.13 3.34 -8.23
N VAL A 218 -8.30 2.91 -8.67
CA VAL A 218 -9.31 3.75 -9.32
C VAL A 218 -10.63 3.64 -8.56
N ASN A 219 -11.07 4.73 -7.96
CA ASN A 219 -12.41 4.84 -7.40
C ASN A 219 -13.35 5.34 -8.50
N TYR A 220 -14.15 4.45 -9.07
CA TYR A 220 -15.02 4.76 -10.19
C TYR A 220 -16.10 5.78 -9.86
N GLU A 221 -16.73 5.65 -8.69
CA GLU A 221 -17.79 6.56 -8.26
C GLU A 221 -17.26 7.99 -8.04
N HIS A 222 -16.06 8.13 -7.47
CA HIS A 222 -15.41 9.43 -7.32
C HIS A 222 -15.14 10.11 -8.67
N ASN A 223 -14.90 9.32 -9.71
CA ASN A 223 -14.70 9.78 -11.08
C ASN A 223 -16.01 9.86 -11.90
N ASN A 224 -17.17 9.76 -11.24
CA ASN A 224 -18.50 9.77 -11.88
C ASN A 224 -18.69 8.66 -12.94
N VAL A 225 -18.00 7.54 -12.80
CA VAL A 225 -18.14 6.37 -13.67
C VAL A 225 -18.94 5.31 -12.92
N TYR A 226 -20.19 5.10 -13.35
CA TYR A 226 -21.13 4.22 -12.67
C TYR A 226 -21.36 2.89 -13.36
N GLN A 227 -20.92 2.77 -14.60
CA GLN A 227 -20.99 1.54 -15.39
C GLN A 227 -19.75 1.42 -16.27
N ASP A 228 -19.32 0.19 -16.53
CA ASP A 228 -18.31 -0.08 -17.55
C ASP A 228 -18.91 -0.25 -18.95
N GLU A 229 -18.07 -0.55 -19.94
CA GLU A 229 -18.48 -0.75 -21.33
C GLU A 229 -19.44 -1.92 -21.53
N GLU A 230 -19.45 -2.89 -20.60
CA GLU A 230 -20.34 -4.05 -20.61
C GLU A 230 -21.63 -3.82 -19.80
N GLY A 231 -21.81 -2.60 -19.24
CA GLY A 231 -22.97 -2.23 -18.45
C GLY A 231 -22.97 -2.75 -17.01
N ARG A 232 -21.83 -3.24 -16.51
CA ARG A 232 -21.69 -3.68 -15.10
C ARG A 232 -21.71 -2.47 -14.18
N ASN A 233 -22.43 -2.59 -13.07
CA ASN A 233 -22.51 -1.54 -12.06
C ASN A 233 -21.18 -1.38 -11.33
N LEU A 234 -20.65 -0.16 -11.29
CA LEU A 234 -19.39 0.22 -10.64
C LEU A 234 -19.59 1.06 -9.35
N HIS A 235 -20.83 1.20 -8.87
CA HIS A 235 -21.10 1.87 -7.60
C HIS A 235 -20.36 1.18 -6.44
N ASN A 236 -19.70 1.97 -5.60
CA ASN A 236 -18.88 1.48 -4.48
C ASN A 236 -17.82 0.45 -4.91
N MET A 237 -17.31 0.54 -6.12
CA MET A 237 -16.26 -0.33 -6.61
C MET A 237 -14.94 0.43 -6.74
N ILE A 238 -13.86 -0.25 -6.40
CA ILE A 238 -12.51 0.19 -6.66
C ILE A 238 -11.85 -0.75 -7.66
N GLY A 239 -11.20 -0.18 -8.67
CA GLY A 239 -10.34 -0.92 -9.58
C GLY A 239 -8.92 -1.02 -9.04
N ILE A 240 -8.38 -2.22 -9.01
CA ILE A 240 -6.96 -2.48 -8.77
C ILE A 240 -6.35 -2.87 -10.11
N ILE A 241 -5.43 -2.07 -10.60
CA ILE A 241 -4.81 -2.23 -11.92
C ILE A 241 -3.31 -2.41 -11.72
N ILE A 242 -2.78 -3.57 -12.10
CA ILE A 242 -1.34 -3.81 -12.12
C ILE A 242 -0.79 -3.22 -13.41
N LEU A 243 0.05 -2.21 -13.28
CA LEU A 243 0.61 -1.47 -14.41
C LEU A 243 1.99 -1.96 -14.81
N LYS A 244 2.75 -2.45 -13.82
CA LYS A 244 4.12 -2.92 -14.00
C LYS A 244 4.39 -4.04 -13.00
N HIS A 245 4.94 -5.14 -13.44
CA HIS A 245 5.51 -6.16 -12.55
C HIS A 245 6.52 -7.06 -13.30
N LYS A 246 7.64 -7.38 -12.67
CA LYS A 246 8.62 -8.41 -13.10
C LYS A 246 8.92 -8.43 -14.61
N GLY A 247 9.03 -7.25 -15.24
CA GLY A 247 9.28 -7.14 -16.69
C GLY A 247 8.10 -7.50 -17.59
N SER A 248 6.92 -7.80 -17.04
CA SER A 248 5.70 -7.99 -17.82
C SER A 248 5.09 -6.65 -18.22
N THR A 249 4.65 -6.58 -19.47
CA THR A 249 3.83 -5.46 -19.99
C THR A 249 2.34 -5.76 -19.95
N GLU A 250 1.96 -6.97 -19.52
CA GLU A 250 0.56 -7.37 -19.41
C GLU A 250 -0.10 -6.62 -18.25
N LYS A 251 -1.10 -5.83 -18.55
CA LYS A 251 -1.89 -5.11 -17.56
C LYS A 251 -3.03 -6.00 -17.08
N LYS A 252 -3.13 -6.18 -15.77
CA LYS A 252 -4.19 -6.96 -15.14
C LYS A 252 -5.05 -6.07 -14.26
N LYS A 253 -6.35 -6.33 -14.24
CA LYS A 253 -7.33 -5.53 -13.50
C LYS A 253 -8.24 -6.43 -12.67
N CYS A 254 -8.59 -5.96 -11.48
CA CYS A 254 -9.59 -6.54 -10.60
C CYS A 254 -10.52 -5.44 -10.07
N LEU A 255 -11.78 -5.78 -9.83
CA LEU A 255 -12.76 -4.93 -9.18
C LEU A 255 -13.04 -5.45 -7.78
N LEU A 256 -12.94 -4.58 -6.79
CA LEU A 256 -13.27 -4.90 -5.40
C LEU A 256 -14.32 -3.91 -4.87
N PRO A 257 -15.23 -4.36 -3.99
CA PRO A 257 -16.12 -3.45 -3.29
C PRO A 257 -15.33 -2.51 -2.36
N LEU A 258 -15.65 -1.23 -2.43
CA LEU A 258 -15.20 -0.21 -1.47
C LEU A 258 -16.31 -0.01 -0.44
N GLU A 259 -16.21 -0.62 0.72
CA GLU A 259 -17.15 -0.36 1.82
C GLU A 259 -16.63 0.78 2.69
N SER A 260 -17.14 1.97 2.44
CA SER A 260 -17.05 3.18 3.27
C SER A 260 -15.74 3.34 4.09
N MET A 261 -14.61 3.56 3.43
CA MET A 261 -13.28 3.85 3.97
C MET A 261 -12.34 2.65 4.18
N TYR A 262 -12.73 1.42 3.86
CA TYR A 262 -11.85 0.25 3.87
C TYR A 262 -12.20 -0.70 2.72
N ILE A 263 -11.19 -1.40 2.24
CA ILE A 263 -11.36 -2.40 1.18
C ILE A 263 -11.44 -3.75 1.88
N LYS A 264 -12.60 -4.41 1.81
CA LYS A 264 -12.73 -5.75 2.37
C LYS A 264 -11.95 -6.77 1.55
N ASN A 265 -11.36 -7.73 2.25
CA ASN A 265 -10.69 -8.86 1.64
C ASN A 265 -11.72 -9.82 1.02
N TYR A 266 -12.21 -9.47 -0.16
CA TYR A 266 -13.05 -10.36 -0.94
C TYR A 266 -12.19 -11.25 -1.83
N THR A 267 -12.50 -12.53 -1.85
CA THR A 267 -12.06 -13.40 -2.95
C THR A 267 -12.68 -12.84 -4.23
N CYS A 268 -11.89 -12.17 -5.04
CA CYS A 268 -12.32 -11.68 -6.34
C CYS A 268 -12.96 -12.85 -7.12
N GLY A 269 -14.28 -12.78 -7.36
CA GLY A 269 -14.91 -13.66 -8.32
C GLY A 269 -14.19 -13.47 -9.65
N LYS A 270 -13.86 -14.56 -10.35
CA LYS A 270 -13.18 -14.51 -11.63
C LYS A 270 -13.94 -13.61 -12.60
N THR A 271 -13.55 -12.37 -12.66
CA THR A 271 -13.85 -11.47 -13.76
C THR A 271 -12.55 -11.31 -14.53
N HIS A 272 -12.23 -12.32 -15.35
CA HIS A 272 -11.28 -12.15 -16.44
C HIS A 272 -11.90 -11.15 -17.42
N ILE A 273 -11.27 -10.03 -17.58
CA ILE A 273 -11.43 -9.16 -18.74
C ILE A 273 -10.20 -9.34 -19.60
#